data_570afd5514f41fce862a3b0297c5073e
#
_entry.id   570afd5514f41fce862a3b0297c5073e
#
_cell.length_a   1.000
_cell.length_b   1.000
_cell.length_c   1.000
_cell.angle_alpha   90.00
_cell.angle_beta   90.00
_cell.angle_gamma   90.00
#
_symmetry.space_group_name_H-M   'P 1'
#
loop_
_entity.id
_entity.type
_entity.pdbx_description
1 polymer ?
#
loop_
_entity_poly.entity_id
_entity_poly.type
_entity_poly.pdbx_seq_one_letter_code
_entity_poly.pdbx_strand_id
1 'polypeptide(L)'
;NEVNNYNTYNYAGSQTLRQYSQIYADQFRLAYNTLVSVYSNARVYISLDHLWNTNYVNGTFASRKMLDSFASKIRAGGNLQWNLAYHPYSSPLTEPRFWANTNGQLTKSLTTPVINMGNIRLLTSYIRQKYGSKTRIILSETGYTSVQRKHNVENLQAAAVAYSYLLAESDNMIDSLIIHRQIDHKEEIKQGLNLGLWTTDARSADFESANTKKRSWSVFKYMDSSRSASETAFIPSTIGVSNWKSLIPSYSSKLYNKSNCTIGALEQVNAYRRGASIYQSWSPYGAVTTSHKTGNTFTALHDIRRNKNSLWGFSQKMKRSLSFKSYPNFCTTLRASGAQNGYVQIKLRFYSGKHIFECARIVPADQTVRLKTSLAKWKYRSKVTKIQVMAAPVNGSQWNANAQLVMNAPVRSR
;
A
#
# COMPACT_ATOMS: atom_id res chain seq x y z
N ASN A 1 -1.58 -1.24 -17.54
CA ASN A 1 -1.78 -2.63 -17.15
C ASN A 1 -1.03 -3.55 -18.11
N GLU A 2 -0.27 -4.55 -17.62
CA GLU A 2 0.40 -5.61 -18.40
C GLU A 2 1.01 -5.14 -19.72
N VAL A 3 1.90 -4.15 -19.63
CA VAL A 3 2.40 -3.43 -20.80
C VAL A 3 3.17 -4.30 -21.80
N ASN A 4 3.61 -5.47 -21.40
CA ASN A 4 4.22 -6.47 -22.28
C ASN A 4 3.16 -7.11 -23.22
N ASN A 5 1.88 -7.07 -22.88
CA ASN A 5 0.74 -7.45 -23.73
C ASN A 5 0.17 -6.23 -24.48
N TYR A 6 1.04 -5.42 -25.07
CA TYR A 6 0.75 -4.10 -25.56
C TYR A 6 -0.36 -4.04 -26.61
N ASN A 7 -0.54 -5.05 -27.44
CA ASN A 7 -1.60 -5.13 -28.42
C ASN A 7 -2.99 -5.37 -27.80
N THR A 8 -3.06 -5.80 -26.54
CA THR A 8 -4.31 -5.97 -25.78
C THR A 8 -4.64 -4.73 -24.94
N TYR A 9 -3.64 -4.14 -24.28
CA TYR A 9 -3.84 -3.08 -23.28
C TYR A 9 -3.25 -1.71 -23.64
N ASN A 10 -2.45 -1.66 -24.71
CA ASN A 10 -1.81 -0.40 -25.13
C ASN A 10 -1.81 -0.31 -26.67
N TYR A 11 -2.64 0.51 -27.22
CA TYR A 11 -2.89 0.65 -28.66
C TYR A 11 -1.79 1.43 -29.40
N ALA A 12 -0.53 1.06 -29.20
CA ALA A 12 0.62 1.71 -29.85
C ALA A 12 0.86 1.26 -31.30
N GLY A 13 -0.03 0.43 -31.86
CA GLY A 13 0.15 -0.17 -33.18
C GLY A 13 1.21 -1.27 -33.20
N SER A 14 1.57 -1.76 -34.39
CA SER A 14 2.61 -2.80 -34.52
C SER A 14 4.00 -2.21 -34.27
N GLN A 15 4.65 -2.66 -33.22
CA GLN A 15 5.96 -2.15 -32.78
C GLN A 15 6.93 -3.30 -32.50
N THR A 16 8.20 -3.07 -32.75
CA THR A 16 9.25 -3.92 -32.18
C THR A 16 9.42 -3.67 -30.68
N LEU A 17 9.97 -4.62 -29.95
CA LEU A 17 10.28 -4.44 -28.53
C LEU A 17 11.10 -3.15 -28.28
N ARG A 18 12.08 -2.87 -29.15
CA ARG A 18 12.94 -1.69 -29.02
C ARG A 18 12.14 -0.38 -29.16
N GLN A 19 11.26 -0.30 -30.14
CA GLN A 19 10.40 0.86 -30.38
C GLN A 19 9.40 1.03 -29.24
N TYR A 20 8.66 -0.03 -28.93
CA TYR A 20 7.63 0.02 -27.91
C TYR A 20 8.19 0.37 -26.53
N SER A 21 9.32 -0.25 -26.11
CA SER A 21 9.93 0.07 -24.83
C SER A 21 10.46 1.51 -24.75
N GLN A 22 10.82 2.12 -25.88
CA GLN A 22 11.17 3.54 -25.91
C GLN A 22 9.92 4.40 -25.70
N ILE A 23 8.86 4.17 -26.47
CA ILE A 23 7.58 4.90 -26.31
C ILE A 23 7.09 4.80 -24.87
N TYR A 24 7.10 3.59 -24.30
CA TYR A 24 6.65 3.39 -22.93
C TYR A 24 7.56 4.08 -21.89
N ALA A 25 8.88 4.04 -22.08
CA ALA A 25 9.82 4.73 -21.19
C ALA A 25 9.63 6.25 -21.20
N ASP A 26 9.31 6.84 -22.36
CA ASP A 26 9.03 8.28 -22.48
C ASP A 26 7.71 8.65 -21.78
N GLN A 27 6.66 7.88 -21.99
CA GLN A 27 5.39 8.03 -21.25
C GLN A 27 5.57 7.87 -19.73
N PHE A 28 6.33 6.85 -19.34
CA PHE A 28 6.64 6.61 -17.93
C PHE A 28 7.39 7.77 -17.30
N ARG A 29 8.36 8.35 -18.02
CA ARG A 29 9.14 9.50 -17.58
C ARG A 29 8.26 10.74 -17.40
N LEU A 30 7.33 10.97 -18.33
CA LEU A 30 6.37 12.06 -18.21
C LEU A 30 5.50 11.88 -16.96
N ALA A 31 4.91 10.70 -16.78
CA ALA A 31 4.08 10.39 -15.62
C ALA A 31 4.89 10.51 -14.31
N TYR A 32 6.11 9.96 -14.28
CA TYR A 32 6.98 10.03 -13.11
C TYR A 32 7.28 11.49 -12.72
N ASN A 33 7.74 12.31 -13.66
CA ASN A 33 8.09 13.71 -13.38
C ASN A 33 6.87 14.51 -12.93
N THR A 34 5.72 14.29 -13.53
CA THR A 34 4.45 14.94 -13.13
C THR A 34 4.06 14.56 -11.71
N LEU A 35 4.05 13.26 -11.38
CA LEU A 35 3.67 12.79 -10.06
C LEU A 35 4.64 13.24 -8.97
N VAL A 36 5.95 13.14 -9.23
CA VAL A 36 6.99 13.50 -8.26
C VAL A 36 7.05 15.03 -8.05
N SER A 37 6.70 15.84 -9.06
CA SER A 37 6.59 17.29 -8.89
C SER A 37 5.49 17.71 -7.90
N VAL A 38 4.42 16.92 -7.83
CA VAL A 38 3.29 17.12 -6.88
C VAL A 38 3.56 16.46 -5.53
N TYR A 39 4.12 15.24 -5.56
CA TYR A 39 4.42 14.47 -4.37
C TYR A 39 5.78 13.75 -4.51
N SER A 40 6.82 14.31 -3.90
CA SER A 40 8.21 13.84 -4.03
C SER A 40 8.43 12.38 -3.61
N ASN A 41 7.55 11.80 -2.80
CA ASN A 41 7.58 10.40 -2.39
C ASN A 41 6.69 9.49 -3.25
N ALA A 42 6.15 9.99 -4.36
CA ALA A 42 5.35 9.19 -5.29
C ALA A 42 6.19 8.02 -5.82
N ARG A 43 5.57 6.85 -5.85
CA ARG A 43 6.16 5.65 -6.45
C ARG A 43 5.45 5.33 -7.75
N VAL A 44 6.19 5.21 -8.82
CA VAL A 44 5.67 4.88 -10.15
C VAL A 44 6.17 3.49 -10.53
N TYR A 45 5.30 2.71 -11.15
CA TYR A 45 5.51 1.29 -11.40
C TYR A 45 5.33 0.98 -12.88
N ILE A 46 6.22 0.16 -13.44
CA ILE A 46 5.94 -0.57 -14.68
C ILE A 46 5.09 -1.79 -14.34
N SER A 47 4.03 -2.05 -15.09
CA SER A 47 3.11 -3.18 -14.85
C SER A 47 3.34 -4.29 -15.86
N LEU A 48 3.60 -5.51 -15.37
CA LEU A 48 3.91 -6.69 -16.19
C LEU A 48 3.11 -7.91 -15.73
N ASP A 49 2.82 -8.82 -16.66
CA ASP A 49 2.17 -10.09 -16.41
C ASP A 49 3.15 -11.18 -15.93
N HIS A 50 2.62 -12.39 -15.68
CA HIS A 50 3.34 -13.56 -15.21
C HIS A 50 4.17 -14.30 -16.29
N LEU A 51 4.03 -13.94 -17.57
CA LEU A 51 4.69 -14.63 -18.69
C LEU A 51 6.17 -14.17 -18.81
N TRP A 52 7.01 -14.77 -18.00
CA TRP A 52 8.38 -14.30 -17.77
C TRP A 52 9.31 -14.45 -18.98
N ASN A 53 9.38 -15.65 -19.57
CA ASN A 53 10.17 -15.90 -20.77
C ASN A 53 9.31 -16.44 -21.94
N THR A 54 8.01 -16.27 -21.88
CA THR A 54 7.08 -16.64 -22.95
C THR A 54 6.18 -15.48 -23.30
N ASN A 55 5.48 -15.55 -24.40
CA ASN A 55 4.55 -14.52 -24.89
C ASN A 55 3.12 -15.03 -24.76
N TYR A 56 2.19 -14.10 -24.57
CA TYR A 56 0.76 -14.44 -24.57
C TYR A 56 0.27 -14.86 -25.95
N VAL A 57 0.52 -14.01 -26.96
CA VAL A 57 0.24 -14.25 -28.38
C VAL A 57 1.36 -13.64 -29.23
N ASN A 58 1.36 -13.94 -30.53
CA ASN A 58 2.29 -13.30 -31.46
C ASN A 58 2.13 -11.76 -31.40
N GLY A 59 3.26 -11.07 -31.40
CA GLY A 59 3.30 -9.62 -31.31
C GLY A 59 3.33 -9.06 -29.88
N THR A 60 3.20 -9.89 -28.83
CA THR A 60 3.46 -9.49 -27.44
C THR A 60 4.88 -9.82 -27.00
N PHE A 61 5.30 -9.35 -25.83
CA PHE A 61 6.64 -9.53 -25.35
C PHE A 61 6.65 -10.29 -24.02
N ALA A 62 7.66 -11.12 -23.82
CA ALA A 62 7.92 -11.72 -22.51
C ALA A 62 8.23 -10.60 -21.48
N SER A 63 7.68 -10.71 -20.28
CA SER A 63 7.81 -9.73 -19.22
C SER A 63 9.26 -9.39 -18.90
N ARG A 64 10.15 -10.40 -18.87
CA ARG A 64 11.57 -10.17 -18.66
C ARG A 64 12.21 -9.31 -19.75
N LYS A 65 11.92 -9.61 -21.02
CA LYS A 65 12.46 -8.83 -22.16
C LYS A 65 11.95 -7.39 -22.13
N MET A 66 10.65 -7.19 -21.85
CA MET A 66 10.07 -5.85 -21.72
C MET A 66 10.70 -5.08 -20.57
N LEU A 67 10.84 -5.69 -19.39
CA LEU A 67 11.44 -5.08 -18.21
C LEU A 67 12.89 -4.64 -18.47
N ASP A 68 13.70 -5.52 -19.05
CA ASP A 68 15.12 -5.26 -19.30
C ASP A 68 15.30 -4.13 -20.33
N SER A 69 14.48 -4.15 -21.39
CA SER A 69 14.48 -3.10 -22.42
C SER A 69 14.05 -1.77 -21.83
N PHE A 70 12.93 -1.73 -21.08
CA PHE A 70 12.45 -0.53 -20.37
C PHE A 70 13.53 0.06 -19.45
N ALA A 71 14.11 -0.75 -18.57
CA ALA A 71 15.13 -0.30 -17.63
C ALA A 71 16.37 0.29 -18.34
N SER A 72 16.76 -0.30 -19.46
CA SER A 72 17.82 0.24 -20.32
C SER A 72 17.48 1.63 -20.87
N LYS A 73 16.25 1.82 -21.36
CA LYS A 73 15.76 3.10 -21.89
C LYS A 73 15.65 4.18 -20.81
N ILE A 74 15.15 3.81 -19.64
CA ILE A 74 15.10 4.72 -18.48
C ILE A 74 16.50 5.18 -18.09
N ARG A 75 17.47 4.26 -18.06
CA ARG A 75 18.88 4.61 -17.74
C ARG A 75 19.49 5.56 -18.79
N ALA A 76 19.29 5.28 -20.06
CA ALA A 76 19.83 6.07 -21.17
C ALA A 76 19.28 7.50 -21.19
N GLY A 77 18.02 7.72 -20.82
CA GLY A 77 17.37 9.04 -20.77
C GLY A 77 17.54 9.80 -19.44
N GLY A 78 18.43 9.35 -18.55
CA GLY A 78 18.56 9.86 -17.18
C GLY A 78 17.82 8.96 -16.18
N ASN A 79 18.54 8.51 -15.17
CA ASN A 79 18.05 7.49 -14.26
C ASN A 79 16.90 7.98 -13.38
N LEU A 80 15.77 7.27 -13.39
CA LEU A 80 14.61 7.49 -12.53
C LEU A 80 14.46 6.32 -11.56
N GLN A 81 13.94 6.58 -10.37
CA GLN A 81 13.57 5.52 -9.42
C GLN A 81 12.21 4.95 -9.82
N TRP A 82 12.22 3.89 -10.59
CA TRP A 82 11.02 3.14 -10.95
C TRP A 82 10.84 1.91 -10.05
N ASN A 83 9.64 1.34 -10.06
CA ASN A 83 9.25 0.15 -9.31
C ASN A 83 8.49 -0.81 -10.24
N LEU A 84 8.24 -2.03 -9.77
CA LEU A 84 7.55 -3.07 -10.52
C LEU A 84 6.19 -3.39 -9.91
N ALA A 85 5.14 -3.29 -10.72
CA ALA A 85 3.84 -3.89 -10.50
C ALA A 85 3.79 -5.20 -11.30
N TYR A 86 3.53 -6.31 -10.63
CA TYR A 86 3.60 -7.64 -11.25
C TYR A 86 2.33 -8.43 -10.97
N HIS A 87 1.85 -9.21 -11.94
CA HIS A 87 0.63 -10.00 -11.85
C HIS A 87 0.96 -11.49 -11.80
N PRO A 88 1.23 -12.09 -10.64
CA PRO A 88 1.68 -13.47 -10.52
C PRO A 88 0.54 -14.49 -10.57
N TYR A 89 -0.29 -14.44 -11.59
CA TYR A 89 -1.39 -15.37 -11.76
C TYR A 89 -0.92 -16.83 -11.91
N SER A 90 -1.80 -17.75 -11.54
CA SER A 90 -1.59 -19.19 -11.78
C SER A 90 -1.43 -19.50 -13.28
N SER A 91 -0.69 -20.56 -13.57
CA SER A 91 -0.60 -21.10 -14.92
C SER A 91 -0.96 -22.60 -14.92
N PRO A 92 -2.10 -22.98 -15.56
CA PRO A 92 -3.10 -22.12 -16.21
C PRO A 92 -3.94 -21.30 -15.20
N LEU A 93 -4.59 -20.23 -15.65
CA LEU A 93 -5.41 -19.34 -14.82
C LEU A 93 -6.55 -20.07 -14.07
N THR A 94 -7.06 -21.16 -14.65
CA THR A 94 -8.12 -22.00 -14.09
C THR A 94 -7.64 -22.99 -13.02
N GLU A 95 -6.34 -23.00 -12.69
CA GLU A 95 -5.76 -23.83 -11.63
C GLU A 95 -5.52 -22.97 -10.38
N PRO A 96 -6.32 -23.11 -9.31
CA PRO A 96 -6.12 -22.31 -8.11
C PRO A 96 -4.85 -22.67 -7.33
N ARG A 97 -4.32 -23.88 -7.52
CA ARG A 97 -3.12 -24.35 -6.83
C ARG A 97 -1.85 -23.82 -7.53
N PHE A 98 -1.52 -22.56 -7.35
CA PHE A 98 -0.31 -21.97 -7.95
C PHE A 98 0.98 -22.71 -7.56
N TRP A 99 0.97 -23.50 -6.50
CA TRP A 99 2.08 -24.35 -6.06
C TRP A 99 2.18 -25.67 -6.82
N ALA A 100 1.16 -26.03 -7.59
CA ALA A 100 1.14 -27.23 -8.42
C ALA A 100 1.58 -26.87 -9.84
N ASN A 101 2.68 -27.51 -10.31
CA ASN A 101 3.18 -27.30 -11.67
C ASN A 101 2.46 -28.22 -12.67
N THR A 102 1.14 -28.01 -12.82
CA THR A 102 0.26 -28.93 -13.60
C THR A 102 0.51 -28.91 -15.11
N ASN A 103 1.12 -27.85 -15.62
CA ASN A 103 1.42 -27.68 -17.05
C ASN A 103 2.92 -27.58 -17.37
N GLY A 104 3.78 -27.86 -16.41
CA GLY A 104 5.24 -27.82 -16.58
C GLY A 104 5.87 -26.44 -16.80
N GLN A 105 5.09 -25.35 -16.62
CA GLN A 105 5.56 -23.99 -16.91
C GLN A 105 6.37 -23.35 -15.75
N LEU A 106 6.38 -23.97 -14.57
CA LEU A 106 7.09 -23.46 -13.40
C LEU A 106 8.40 -24.20 -13.20
N THR A 107 9.50 -23.51 -13.30
CA THR A 107 10.84 -24.06 -12.97
C THR A 107 11.50 -23.28 -11.84
N LYS A 108 12.61 -23.80 -11.32
CA LYS A 108 13.41 -23.17 -10.25
C LYS A 108 14.53 -22.27 -10.78
N SER A 109 14.57 -22.00 -12.08
CA SER A 109 15.60 -21.16 -12.71
C SER A 109 15.01 -19.93 -13.37
N LEU A 110 15.81 -18.92 -13.67
CA LEU A 110 15.39 -17.71 -14.39
C LEU A 110 15.01 -17.98 -15.86
N THR A 111 15.21 -19.20 -16.37
CA THR A 111 14.73 -19.63 -17.69
C THR A 111 13.27 -20.11 -17.65
N THR A 112 12.64 -20.12 -16.48
CA THR A 112 11.22 -20.49 -16.34
C THR A 112 10.34 -19.73 -17.32
N PRO A 113 9.39 -20.38 -18.02
CA PRO A 113 8.42 -19.69 -18.88
C PRO A 113 7.59 -18.68 -18.08
N VAL A 114 7.14 -19.05 -16.89
CA VAL A 114 6.21 -18.29 -16.04
C VAL A 114 6.82 -18.06 -14.67
N ILE A 115 6.57 -16.89 -14.09
CA ILE A 115 6.75 -16.63 -12.66
C ILE A 115 5.38 -16.33 -12.06
N ASN A 116 4.92 -17.20 -11.15
CA ASN A 116 3.74 -16.98 -10.32
C ASN A 116 4.13 -16.95 -8.83
N MET A 117 3.15 -17.03 -7.92
CA MET A 117 3.47 -17.07 -6.48
C MET A 117 4.34 -18.28 -6.07
N GLY A 118 4.29 -19.41 -6.78
CA GLY A 118 5.05 -20.62 -6.46
C GLY A 118 6.56 -20.50 -6.63
N ASN A 119 6.99 -19.62 -7.53
CA ASN A 119 8.41 -19.34 -7.78
C ASN A 119 8.74 -17.83 -7.72
N ILE A 120 7.93 -17.05 -7.01
CA ILE A 120 8.03 -15.56 -6.91
C ILE A 120 9.42 -15.08 -6.46
N ARG A 121 10.14 -15.87 -5.69
CA ARG A 121 11.51 -15.54 -5.25
C ARG A 121 12.52 -15.42 -6.39
N LEU A 122 12.25 -16.02 -7.55
CA LEU A 122 13.06 -15.80 -8.74
C LEU A 122 12.96 -14.34 -9.21
N LEU A 123 11.73 -13.78 -9.21
CA LEU A 123 11.50 -12.38 -9.56
C LEU A 123 12.18 -11.45 -8.56
N THR A 124 11.92 -11.63 -7.26
CA THR A 124 12.45 -10.72 -6.24
C THR A 124 13.98 -10.76 -6.17
N SER A 125 14.59 -11.94 -6.36
CA SER A 125 16.04 -12.07 -6.46
C SER A 125 16.60 -11.41 -7.72
N TYR A 126 15.95 -11.59 -8.87
CA TYR A 126 16.35 -10.95 -10.12
C TYR A 126 16.32 -9.42 -10.02
N ILE A 127 15.23 -8.86 -9.50
CA ILE A 127 15.10 -7.41 -9.31
C ILE A 127 16.18 -6.90 -8.37
N ARG A 128 16.39 -7.56 -7.24
CA ARG A 128 17.41 -7.17 -6.25
C ARG A 128 18.82 -7.18 -6.84
N GLN A 129 19.18 -8.24 -7.55
CA GLN A 129 20.52 -8.40 -8.12
C GLN A 129 20.79 -7.45 -9.27
N LYS A 130 19.82 -7.26 -10.15
CA LYS A 130 20.01 -6.49 -11.39
C LYS A 130 19.75 -5.00 -11.24
N TYR A 131 18.76 -4.62 -10.41
CA TYR A 131 18.28 -3.24 -10.29
C TYR A 131 18.41 -2.67 -8.88
N GLY A 132 18.76 -3.49 -7.91
CA GLY A 132 18.98 -3.08 -6.53
C GLY A 132 17.71 -3.13 -5.66
N SER A 133 17.90 -3.10 -4.35
CA SER A 133 16.82 -3.21 -3.35
C SER A 133 15.91 -1.99 -3.26
N LYS A 134 16.29 -0.86 -3.89
CA LYS A 134 15.45 0.33 -3.98
C LYS A 134 14.30 0.17 -4.97
N THR A 135 14.43 -0.71 -5.96
CA THR A 135 13.36 -1.07 -6.88
C THR A 135 12.39 -2.01 -6.16
N ARG A 136 11.24 -1.48 -5.78
CA ARG A 136 10.24 -2.19 -4.98
C ARG A 136 9.23 -2.90 -5.87
N ILE A 137 8.59 -3.92 -5.33
CA ILE A 137 7.61 -4.74 -6.05
C ILE A 137 6.26 -4.63 -5.35
N ILE A 138 5.20 -4.39 -6.11
CA ILE A 138 3.83 -4.66 -5.71
C ILE A 138 3.29 -5.79 -6.58
N LEU A 139 2.58 -6.73 -5.97
CA LEU A 139 1.81 -7.73 -6.68
C LEU A 139 0.42 -7.14 -6.88
N SER A 140 0.28 -6.38 -7.97
CA SER A 140 -0.84 -5.46 -8.15
C SER A 140 -2.12 -6.14 -8.65
N GLU A 141 -2.00 -7.39 -9.09
CA GLU A 141 -3.16 -8.17 -9.51
C GLU A 141 -2.83 -9.67 -9.44
N THR A 142 -3.62 -10.42 -8.68
CA THR A 142 -3.63 -11.88 -8.69
C THR A 142 -4.92 -12.41 -8.11
N GLY A 143 -5.41 -13.53 -8.61
CA GLY A 143 -6.65 -14.15 -8.16
C GLY A 143 -6.65 -15.65 -8.45
N TYR A 144 -7.54 -16.37 -7.79
CA TYR A 144 -7.64 -17.81 -7.85
C TYR A 144 -9.09 -18.21 -8.01
N THR A 145 -9.37 -19.11 -8.96
CA THR A 145 -10.74 -19.55 -9.17
C THR A 145 -11.26 -20.42 -8.01
N SER A 146 -12.54 -20.23 -7.67
CA SER A 146 -13.25 -21.07 -6.71
C SER A 146 -14.02 -22.21 -7.35
N VAL A 147 -13.98 -22.31 -8.69
CA VAL A 147 -14.64 -23.38 -9.47
C VAL A 147 -13.63 -23.96 -10.44
N GLN A 148 -13.46 -25.30 -10.43
CA GLN A 148 -12.60 -26.00 -11.35
C GLN A 148 -13.37 -27.20 -11.94
N ARG A 149 -13.42 -27.31 -13.26
CA ARG A 149 -14.17 -28.39 -13.96
C ARG A 149 -15.59 -28.56 -13.42
N LYS A 150 -16.29 -27.46 -13.15
CA LYS A 150 -17.65 -27.37 -12.55
C LYS A 150 -17.74 -27.80 -11.07
N HIS A 151 -16.64 -28.13 -10.42
CA HIS A 151 -16.63 -28.45 -8.98
C HIS A 151 -16.28 -27.21 -8.15
N ASN A 152 -16.95 -27.06 -7.01
CA ASN A 152 -16.60 -26.04 -6.03
C ASN A 152 -15.25 -26.38 -5.40
N VAL A 153 -14.29 -25.45 -5.49
CA VAL A 153 -12.94 -25.56 -4.91
C VAL A 153 -12.60 -24.35 -4.02
N GLU A 154 -13.57 -23.78 -3.33
CA GLU A 154 -13.38 -22.62 -2.47
C GLU A 154 -12.28 -22.82 -1.41
N ASN A 155 -12.09 -24.05 -0.92
CA ASN A 155 -10.98 -24.35 0.00
C ASN A 155 -9.62 -24.14 -0.66
N LEU A 156 -9.47 -24.53 -1.94
CA LEU A 156 -8.24 -24.29 -2.69
C LEU A 156 -8.04 -22.80 -2.98
N GLN A 157 -9.11 -22.08 -3.35
CA GLN A 157 -9.07 -20.64 -3.51
C GLN A 157 -8.62 -19.95 -2.21
N ALA A 158 -9.23 -20.30 -1.08
CA ALA A 158 -8.88 -19.73 0.22
C ALA A 158 -7.43 -20.06 0.63
N ALA A 159 -6.98 -21.30 0.34
CA ALA A 159 -5.59 -21.70 0.56
C ALA A 159 -4.62 -20.88 -0.30
N ALA A 160 -4.96 -20.66 -1.57
CA ALA A 160 -4.12 -19.86 -2.48
C ALA A 160 -4.01 -18.40 -2.02
N VAL A 161 -5.12 -17.78 -1.59
CA VAL A 161 -5.13 -16.42 -1.04
C VAL A 161 -4.23 -16.32 0.19
N ALA A 162 -4.37 -17.23 1.16
CA ALA A 162 -3.55 -17.21 2.38
C ALA A 162 -2.07 -17.47 2.10
N TYR A 163 -1.78 -18.45 1.28
CA TYR A 163 -0.40 -18.82 0.96
C TYR A 163 0.32 -17.70 0.19
N SER A 164 -0.37 -17.05 -0.75
CA SER A 164 0.16 -15.87 -1.44
C SER A 164 0.46 -14.72 -0.48
N TYR A 165 -0.45 -14.44 0.45
CA TYR A 165 -0.22 -13.41 1.48
C TYR A 165 1.04 -13.72 2.29
N LEU A 166 1.18 -14.94 2.80
CA LEU A 166 2.32 -15.32 3.63
C LEU A 166 3.65 -15.34 2.85
N LEU A 167 3.63 -15.70 1.56
CA LEU A 167 4.81 -15.58 0.69
C LEU A 167 5.22 -14.12 0.50
N ALA A 168 4.25 -13.24 0.21
CA ALA A 168 4.50 -11.81 0.06
C ALA A 168 5.03 -11.18 1.36
N GLU A 169 4.41 -11.50 2.50
CA GLU A 169 4.83 -11.02 3.82
C GLU A 169 6.24 -11.50 4.22
N SER A 170 6.64 -12.68 3.74
CA SER A 170 7.96 -13.26 4.01
C SER A 170 9.08 -12.69 3.13
N ASP A 171 8.78 -11.89 2.10
CA ASP A 171 9.76 -11.32 1.17
C ASP A 171 9.81 -9.79 1.29
N ASN A 172 10.93 -9.28 1.75
CA ASN A 172 11.12 -7.85 1.99
C ASN A 172 11.26 -6.99 0.71
N MET A 173 11.25 -7.60 -0.48
CA MET A 173 11.20 -6.87 -1.76
C MET A 173 9.76 -6.54 -2.17
N ILE A 174 8.76 -7.24 -1.59
CA ILE A 174 7.35 -7.08 -1.91
C ILE A 174 6.71 -6.12 -0.92
N ASP A 175 6.11 -5.07 -1.43
CA ASP A 175 5.45 -4.02 -0.64
C ASP A 175 3.95 -4.23 -0.53
N SER A 176 3.30 -4.93 -1.45
CA SER A 176 1.85 -5.12 -1.47
C SER A 176 1.43 -6.35 -2.25
N LEU A 177 0.32 -6.94 -1.82
CA LEU A 177 -0.42 -7.97 -2.56
C LEU A 177 -1.88 -7.51 -2.70
N ILE A 178 -2.35 -7.39 -3.93
CA ILE A 178 -3.71 -6.99 -4.26
C ILE A 178 -4.41 -8.19 -4.90
N ILE A 179 -5.50 -8.63 -4.26
CA ILE A 179 -6.30 -9.74 -4.77
C ILE A 179 -7.30 -9.25 -5.80
N HIS A 180 -7.27 -9.80 -6.97
CA HIS A 180 -8.26 -9.69 -8.01
C HIS A 180 -9.20 -10.90 -7.91
N ARG A 181 -10.43 -10.75 -7.45
CA ARG A 181 -11.18 -9.52 -7.26
C ARG A 181 -12.16 -9.64 -6.08
N GLN A 182 -12.90 -8.59 -5.81
CA GLN A 182 -13.85 -8.62 -4.69
C GLN A 182 -15.07 -9.50 -4.98
N ILE A 183 -15.68 -9.38 -6.16
CA ILE A 183 -16.90 -10.09 -6.57
C ILE A 183 -16.62 -10.81 -7.88
N ASP A 184 -17.16 -12.01 -8.08
CA ASP A 184 -17.08 -12.70 -9.35
C ASP A 184 -17.67 -11.86 -10.49
N HIS A 185 -17.01 -11.83 -11.63
CA HIS A 185 -17.48 -11.13 -12.82
C HIS A 185 -18.10 -12.12 -13.79
N LYS A 186 -19.29 -11.82 -14.31
CA LYS A 186 -20.05 -12.74 -15.17
C LYS A 186 -19.30 -13.18 -16.42
N GLU A 187 -18.54 -12.30 -17.06
CA GLU A 187 -17.76 -12.67 -18.25
C GLU A 187 -16.54 -13.54 -17.91
N GLU A 188 -15.92 -13.33 -16.75
CA GLU A 188 -14.83 -14.20 -16.30
C GLU A 188 -15.33 -15.59 -15.90
N ILE A 189 -16.52 -15.69 -15.30
CA ILE A 189 -17.18 -16.96 -14.99
C ILE A 189 -17.34 -17.82 -16.25
N LYS A 190 -17.71 -17.22 -17.40
CA LYS A 190 -17.84 -17.93 -18.68
C LYS A 190 -16.51 -18.55 -19.13
N GLN A 191 -15.40 -17.99 -18.69
CA GLN A 191 -14.04 -18.49 -18.96
C GLN A 191 -13.53 -19.46 -17.88
N GLY A 192 -14.35 -19.81 -16.88
CA GLY A 192 -13.97 -20.65 -15.73
C GLY A 192 -13.21 -19.91 -14.64
N LEU A 193 -13.28 -18.58 -14.64
CA LEU A 193 -12.55 -17.71 -13.70
C LEU A 193 -13.50 -17.12 -12.65
N ASN A 194 -13.77 -17.86 -11.60
CA ASN A 194 -14.55 -17.42 -10.43
C ASN A 194 -13.61 -16.84 -9.37
N LEU A 195 -12.99 -15.68 -9.68
CA LEU A 195 -11.87 -15.12 -8.91
C LEU A 195 -12.30 -14.32 -7.68
N GLY A 196 -13.56 -13.92 -7.59
CA GLY A 196 -14.09 -13.09 -6.52
C GLY A 196 -13.98 -13.72 -5.13
N LEU A 197 -13.88 -12.87 -4.11
CA LEU A 197 -14.06 -13.26 -2.71
C LEU A 197 -15.55 -13.45 -2.36
N TRP A 198 -16.42 -12.93 -3.22
CA TRP A 198 -17.87 -13.09 -3.20
C TRP A 198 -18.35 -13.69 -4.52
N THR A 199 -19.43 -14.45 -4.49
CA THR A 199 -20.16 -14.80 -5.72
C THR A 199 -20.91 -13.59 -6.25
N THR A 200 -21.18 -13.55 -7.56
CA THR A 200 -22.10 -12.57 -8.15
C THR A 200 -23.55 -13.08 -8.14
N ASP A 201 -24.52 -12.17 -8.02
CA ASP A 201 -25.93 -12.50 -8.19
C ASP A 201 -26.22 -12.73 -9.68
N ALA A 202 -26.60 -13.95 -10.03
CA ALA A 202 -26.92 -14.32 -11.41
C ALA A 202 -28.13 -13.55 -11.98
N ARG A 203 -29.06 -13.10 -11.10
CA ARG A 203 -30.29 -12.40 -11.48
C ARG A 203 -30.09 -10.90 -11.70
N SER A 204 -29.02 -10.31 -11.16
CA SER A 204 -28.71 -8.89 -11.36
C SER A 204 -28.41 -8.62 -12.83
N ALA A 205 -28.75 -7.43 -13.34
CA ALA A 205 -28.30 -6.96 -14.65
C ALA A 205 -26.81 -6.61 -14.66
N ASP A 206 -26.25 -6.24 -13.51
CA ASP A 206 -24.85 -5.85 -13.37
C ASP A 206 -23.92 -7.05 -13.55
N PHE A 207 -22.74 -6.80 -14.09
CA PHE A 207 -21.68 -7.81 -14.23
C PHE A 207 -21.11 -8.27 -12.88
N GLU A 208 -21.18 -7.41 -11.88
CA GLU A 208 -20.68 -7.62 -10.51
C GLU A 208 -21.73 -7.16 -9.50
N SER A 209 -22.47 -8.08 -8.93
CA SER A 209 -23.45 -7.81 -7.89
C SER A 209 -23.23 -8.81 -6.75
N ALA A 210 -22.77 -8.34 -5.59
CA ALA A 210 -22.40 -9.21 -4.47
C ALA A 210 -23.58 -10.04 -4.00
N ASN A 211 -23.39 -11.36 -3.89
CA ASN A 211 -24.38 -12.29 -3.39
C ASN A 211 -23.88 -12.99 -2.10
N THR A 212 -23.06 -14.02 -2.21
CA THR A 212 -22.61 -14.86 -1.09
C THR A 212 -21.10 -14.72 -0.87
N LYS A 213 -20.71 -14.61 0.40
CA LYS A 213 -19.28 -14.66 0.80
C LYS A 213 -18.74 -16.06 0.58
N LYS A 214 -17.61 -16.16 -0.10
CA LYS A 214 -16.87 -17.40 -0.22
C LYS A 214 -15.97 -17.61 1.01
N ARG A 215 -15.41 -18.80 1.15
CA ARG A 215 -14.47 -19.10 2.24
C ARG A 215 -13.23 -18.19 2.20
N SER A 216 -12.77 -17.86 1.01
CA SER A 216 -11.66 -16.93 0.78
C SER A 216 -11.91 -15.52 1.36
N TRP A 217 -13.16 -15.07 1.47
CA TRP A 217 -13.50 -13.82 2.15
C TRP A 217 -13.11 -13.80 3.62
N SER A 218 -13.44 -14.86 4.39
CA SER A 218 -13.06 -14.95 5.79
C SER A 218 -11.54 -14.98 5.96
N VAL A 219 -10.86 -15.76 5.14
CA VAL A 219 -9.39 -15.81 5.13
C VAL A 219 -8.81 -14.42 4.85
N PHE A 220 -9.21 -13.77 3.75
CA PHE A 220 -8.74 -12.44 3.39
C PHE A 220 -9.00 -11.40 4.49
N LYS A 221 -10.21 -11.39 5.05
CA LYS A 221 -10.61 -10.46 6.12
C LYS A 221 -9.76 -10.59 7.38
N TYR A 222 -9.35 -11.81 7.72
CA TYR A 222 -8.72 -12.09 9.01
C TYR A 222 -7.23 -12.41 8.93
N MET A 223 -6.64 -12.50 7.71
CA MET A 223 -5.21 -12.81 7.53
C MET A 223 -4.29 -11.91 8.36
N ASP A 224 -4.62 -10.63 8.49
CA ASP A 224 -3.84 -9.65 9.26
C ASP A 224 -4.51 -9.31 10.61
N SER A 225 -4.97 -10.33 11.30
CA SER A 225 -5.63 -10.18 12.59
C SER A 225 -5.28 -11.31 13.58
N SER A 226 -5.70 -11.17 14.84
CA SER A 226 -5.56 -12.22 15.87
C SER A 226 -6.29 -13.53 15.52
N ARG A 227 -7.22 -13.50 14.57
CA ARG A 227 -7.95 -14.66 14.07
C ARG A 227 -7.23 -15.40 12.93
N SER A 228 -6.14 -14.89 12.41
CA SER A 228 -5.43 -15.48 11.27
C SER A 228 -5.15 -16.97 11.48
N ALA A 229 -4.62 -17.36 12.64
CA ALA A 229 -4.28 -18.74 12.92
C ALA A 229 -5.50 -19.68 12.88
N SER A 230 -6.63 -19.27 13.45
CA SER A 230 -7.89 -20.06 13.45
C SER A 230 -8.54 -20.11 12.07
N GLU A 231 -8.59 -19.00 11.36
CA GLU A 231 -9.21 -18.91 10.03
C GLU A 231 -8.43 -19.68 8.95
N THR A 232 -7.13 -19.87 9.16
CA THR A 232 -6.24 -20.58 8.21
C THR A 232 -5.84 -21.99 8.67
N ALA A 233 -6.37 -22.48 9.78
CA ALA A 233 -5.98 -23.77 10.38
C ALA A 233 -6.16 -24.97 9.41
N PHE A 234 -7.14 -24.93 8.51
CA PHE A 234 -7.40 -25.99 7.53
C PHE A 234 -6.44 -25.97 6.34
N ILE A 235 -5.73 -24.88 6.11
CA ILE A 235 -5.00 -24.66 4.85
C ILE A 235 -3.77 -25.56 4.69
N PRO A 236 -2.92 -25.78 5.70
CA PRO A 236 -1.79 -26.68 5.53
C PRO A 236 -2.20 -28.06 5.00
N SER A 237 -3.25 -28.68 5.56
CA SER A 237 -3.76 -29.96 5.06
C SER A 237 -4.34 -29.85 3.64
N THR A 238 -4.99 -28.74 3.28
CA THR A 238 -5.49 -28.49 1.93
C THR A 238 -4.37 -28.42 0.91
N ILE A 239 -3.21 -27.89 1.29
CA ILE A 239 -2.01 -27.80 0.45
C ILE A 239 -1.23 -29.14 0.43
N GLY A 240 -1.46 -30.02 1.39
CA GLY A 240 -0.78 -31.30 1.55
C GLY A 240 0.49 -31.23 2.41
N VAL A 241 0.55 -30.29 3.35
CA VAL A 241 1.65 -30.14 4.30
C VAL A 241 1.17 -30.18 5.75
N SER A 242 2.08 -30.46 6.69
CA SER A 242 1.73 -30.56 8.11
C SER A 242 1.49 -29.20 8.76
N ASN A 243 2.18 -28.17 8.34
CA ASN A 243 2.08 -26.82 8.92
C ASN A 243 2.69 -25.76 8.00
N TRP A 244 2.46 -24.48 8.31
CA TRP A 244 2.98 -23.36 7.54
C TRP A 244 4.51 -23.26 7.48
N LYS A 245 5.24 -23.75 8.49
CA LYS A 245 6.71 -23.70 8.50
C LYS A 245 7.32 -24.59 7.41
N SER A 246 6.62 -25.64 6.98
CA SER A 246 7.03 -26.48 5.86
C SER A 246 7.08 -25.71 4.53
N LEU A 247 6.24 -24.69 4.37
CA LEU A 247 6.15 -23.86 3.17
C LEU A 247 6.95 -22.56 3.31
N ILE A 248 6.93 -21.99 4.50
CA ILE A 248 7.56 -20.70 4.83
C ILE A 248 8.39 -20.89 6.10
N PRO A 249 9.70 -21.17 5.98
CA PRO A 249 10.55 -21.45 7.14
C PRO A 249 10.55 -20.34 8.20
N SER A 250 10.39 -19.08 7.77
CA SER A 250 10.30 -17.90 8.65
C SER A 250 8.90 -17.70 9.26
N TYR A 251 7.94 -18.59 8.98
CA TYR A 251 6.57 -18.45 9.49
C TYR A 251 6.52 -18.34 11.01
N SER A 252 5.75 -17.38 11.47
CA SER A 252 5.36 -17.22 12.86
C SER A 252 3.86 -16.88 12.88
N SER A 253 3.11 -17.49 13.80
CA SER A 253 1.69 -17.14 14.02
C SER A 253 1.48 -15.68 14.42
N LYS A 254 2.56 -14.93 14.65
CA LYS A 254 2.59 -13.50 14.96
C LYS A 254 3.08 -12.65 13.76
N LEU A 255 3.23 -13.21 12.55
CA LEU A 255 3.66 -12.44 11.36
C LEU A 255 2.72 -11.25 11.11
N TYR A 256 1.43 -11.48 11.16
CA TYR A 256 0.41 -10.45 11.04
C TYR A 256 0.44 -9.37 12.15
N ASN A 257 1.08 -9.66 13.30
CA ASN A 257 1.30 -8.68 14.37
C ASN A 257 2.61 -7.88 14.23
N LYS A 258 3.45 -8.25 13.27
CA LYS A 258 4.63 -7.45 12.95
C LYS A 258 4.19 -6.30 12.07
N SER A 259 4.03 -5.13 12.66
CA SER A 259 3.82 -3.86 11.96
C SER A 259 5.02 -3.46 11.07
N ASN A 260 5.55 -4.40 10.30
CA ASN A 260 6.59 -4.14 9.30
C ASN A 260 5.97 -3.73 7.96
N CYS A 261 4.66 -3.83 7.84
CA CYS A 261 3.97 -3.38 6.66
C CYS A 261 3.96 -1.85 6.60
N THR A 262 4.73 -1.34 5.69
CA THR A 262 4.83 0.10 5.40
C THR A 262 3.66 0.61 4.55
N ILE A 263 2.68 -0.24 4.22
CA ILE A 263 1.81 -0.03 3.08
C ILE A 263 0.38 0.30 3.45
N GLY A 264 -0.14 -0.23 4.52
CA GLY A 264 -1.57 -0.07 4.79
C GLY A 264 -1.90 1.17 5.59
N ALA A 265 -2.91 1.92 5.14
CA ALA A 265 -3.54 2.94 5.96
C ALA A 265 -4.04 2.37 7.29
N LEU A 266 -4.51 1.13 7.30
CA LEU A 266 -5.01 0.41 8.47
C LEU A 266 -3.91 -0.04 9.42
N GLU A 267 -2.77 -0.51 8.92
CA GLU A 267 -1.66 -0.96 9.76
C GLU A 267 -0.91 0.19 10.41
N GLN A 268 -0.72 1.29 9.71
CA GLN A 268 -0.17 2.49 10.33
C GLN A 268 -1.11 3.02 11.42
N VAL A 269 -2.41 2.92 11.28
CA VAL A 269 -3.38 3.22 12.35
C VAL A 269 -3.23 2.23 13.50
N ASN A 270 -3.04 0.95 13.25
CA ASN A 270 -2.83 -0.07 14.28
C ASN A 270 -1.44 0.05 14.93
N ALA A 271 -0.40 0.38 14.16
CA ALA A 271 0.94 0.68 14.69
C ALA A 271 0.93 1.92 15.59
N TYR A 272 0.15 2.94 15.25
CA TYR A 272 -0.06 4.12 16.08
C TYR A 272 -0.88 3.82 17.35
N ARG A 273 -1.84 2.90 17.29
CA ARG A 273 -2.62 2.46 18.46
C ARG A 273 -1.80 1.66 19.47
N ARG A 274 -0.71 1.00 19.06
CA ARG A 274 0.22 0.28 19.94
C ARG A 274 1.26 1.18 20.60
N GLY A 275 1.35 2.45 20.23
CA GLY A 275 2.17 3.45 20.89
C GLY A 275 1.56 3.85 22.24
N ALA A 276 2.40 4.31 23.16
CA ALA A 276 1.89 4.92 24.37
C ALA A 276 1.08 6.17 24.02
N SER A 277 -0.18 6.19 24.41
CA SER A 277 -1.08 7.30 24.12
C SER A 277 -0.57 8.61 24.69
N ILE A 278 -0.63 9.67 23.90
CA ILE A 278 -0.54 11.05 24.38
C ILE A 278 -1.96 11.50 24.71
N TYR A 279 -2.53 10.83 25.71
CA TYR A 279 -3.94 11.02 26.03
C TYR A 279 -4.11 12.20 26.95
N GLN A 280 -4.61 13.34 26.43
CA GLN A 280 -5.07 14.46 27.25
C GLN A 280 -5.96 15.42 26.45
N SER A 281 -6.50 16.46 27.11
CA SER A 281 -7.31 17.49 26.49
C SER A 281 -6.43 18.47 25.69
N TRP A 282 -6.53 18.41 24.39
CA TRP A 282 -5.95 19.42 23.51
C TRP A 282 -6.79 20.71 23.57
N SER A 283 -6.14 21.83 23.78
CA SER A 283 -6.77 23.15 23.78
C SER A 283 -6.55 23.87 22.46
N PRO A 284 -7.47 24.74 22.02
CA PRO A 284 -7.26 25.56 20.83
C PRO A 284 -6.02 26.45 20.99
N TYR A 285 -5.36 26.73 19.89
CA TYR A 285 -4.18 27.60 19.82
C TYR A 285 -4.30 28.58 18.65
N GLY A 286 -3.96 29.83 18.86
CA GLY A 286 -3.97 30.87 17.84
C GLY A 286 -5.38 31.31 17.44
N ALA A 287 -5.58 31.61 16.17
CA ALA A 287 -6.85 32.11 15.64
C ALA A 287 -7.88 30.98 15.46
N VAL A 288 -8.47 30.51 16.54
CA VAL A 288 -9.53 29.49 16.57
C VAL A 288 -10.82 30.12 17.09
N THR A 289 -11.93 29.96 16.34
CA THR A 289 -13.27 30.39 16.77
C THR A 289 -13.88 29.41 17.73
N THR A 290 -13.91 28.13 17.32
CA THR A 290 -14.50 27.03 18.07
C THR A 290 -13.62 25.80 17.98
N SER A 291 -13.64 24.99 19.03
CA SER A 291 -13.04 23.67 19.01
C SER A 291 -13.92 22.68 19.76
N HIS A 292 -13.97 21.46 19.26
CA HIS A 292 -14.70 20.38 19.94
C HIS A 292 -13.93 19.06 19.81
N LYS A 293 -14.31 18.13 20.68
CA LYS A 293 -13.78 16.76 20.71
C LYS A 293 -14.92 15.78 20.56
N THR A 294 -14.79 14.85 19.61
CA THR A 294 -15.69 13.72 19.43
C THR A 294 -14.89 12.42 19.44
N GLY A 295 -15.11 11.59 20.48
CA GLY A 295 -14.28 10.39 20.67
C GLY A 295 -12.79 10.73 20.78
N ASN A 296 -11.98 10.22 19.87
CA ASN A 296 -10.53 10.47 19.79
C ASN A 296 -10.15 11.53 18.74
N THR A 297 -11.12 12.26 18.21
CA THR A 297 -10.91 13.28 17.19
C THR A 297 -11.10 14.67 17.78
N PHE A 298 -10.17 15.56 17.49
CA PHE A 298 -10.21 16.99 17.83
C PHE A 298 -10.42 17.79 16.56
N THR A 299 -11.36 18.74 16.61
CA THR A 299 -11.67 19.64 15.50
C THR A 299 -11.52 21.06 15.97
N ALA A 300 -10.82 21.91 15.19
CA ALA A 300 -10.73 23.34 15.37
C ALA A 300 -11.16 24.08 14.11
N LEU A 301 -11.93 25.15 14.25
CA LEU A 301 -12.33 26.04 13.18
C LEU A 301 -11.52 27.34 13.26
N HIS A 302 -11.01 27.78 12.12
CA HIS A 302 -10.23 29.01 12.02
C HIS A 302 -11.10 30.25 12.22
N ASP A 303 -10.61 31.22 12.98
CA ASP A 303 -11.22 32.54 13.09
C ASP A 303 -10.63 33.49 12.05
N ILE A 304 -11.28 33.58 10.91
CA ILE A 304 -10.85 34.41 9.78
C ILE A 304 -10.79 35.91 10.13
N ARG A 305 -11.53 36.36 11.17
CA ARG A 305 -11.54 37.77 11.60
C ARG A 305 -10.22 38.16 12.29
N ARG A 306 -9.52 37.22 12.88
CA ARG A 306 -8.30 37.50 13.63
C ARG A 306 -7.07 37.69 12.75
N ASN A 307 -6.86 36.85 11.78
CA ASN A 307 -5.80 37.01 10.75
C ASN A 307 -5.91 35.91 9.70
N LYS A 308 -6.10 36.27 8.44
CA LYS A 308 -6.22 35.33 7.32
C LYS A 308 -4.96 34.49 7.07
N ASN A 309 -3.81 34.92 7.55
CA ASN A 309 -2.53 34.24 7.39
C ASN A 309 -2.00 33.63 8.70
N SER A 310 -2.82 33.59 9.75
CA SER A 310 -2.38 33.18 11.07
C SER A 310 -2.08 31.68 11.18
N LEU A 311 -1.14 31.38 12.06
CA LEU A 311 -0.86 30.03 12.55
C LEU A 311 -1.87 29.67 13.64
N TRP A 312 -2.58 28.56 13.48
CA TRP A 312 -3.62 28.14 14.41
C TRP A 312 -3.72 26.61 14.49
N GLY A 313 -4.39 26.09 15.49
CA GLY A 313 -4.59 24.64 15.66
C GLY A 313 -4.74 24.26 17.13
N PHE A 314 -3.93 23.31 17.59
CA PHE A 314 -4.03 22.71 18.91
C PHE A 314 -2.74 22.84 19.72
N SER A 315 -2.91 23.01 21.03
CA SER A 315 -1.81 23.01 22.00
C SER A 315 -2.15 22.12 23.17
N GLN A 316 -1.18 21.37 23.65
CA GLN A 316 -1.31 20.61 24.87
C GLN A 316 -0.14 20.88 25.83
N LYS A 317 -0.45 21.36 27.02
CA LYS A 317 0.48 21.45 28.15
C LYS A 317 0.38 20.16 28.97
N MET A 318 1.49 19.51 29.23
CA MET A 318 1.52 18.25 29.98
C MET A 318 1.40 18.52 31.48
N LYS A 319 0.54 17.78 32.18
CA LYS A 319 0.47 17.79 33.67
C LYS A 319 1.76 17.23 34.27
N ARG A 320 2.33 16.21 33.64
CA ARG A 320 3.66 15.66 33.93
C ARG A 320 4.44 15.59 32.63
N SER A 321 5.74 15.82 32.66
CA SER A 321 6.57 15.75 31.46
C SER A 321 6.48 14.39 30.78
N LEU A 322 6.42 14.40 29.45
CA LEU A 322 6.30 13.22 28.63
C LEU A 322 7.68 12.84 28.07
N SER A 323 8.07 11.57 28.19
CA SER A 323 9.33 11.08 27.65
C SER A 323 9.14 10.42 26.28
N PHE A 324 9.98 10.84 25.32
CA PHE A 324 10.11 10.23 24.01
C PHE A 324 11.37 9.35 23.87
N LYS A 325 11.97 8.88 24.98
CA LYS A 325 13.15 8.01 24.92
C LYS A 325 12.84 6.64 24.29
N SER A 326 11.88 5.92 24.86
CA SER A 326 11.50 4.57 24.41
C SER A 326 10.61 4.57 23.18
N TYR A 327 9.88 5.66 22.94
CA TYR A 327 8.97 5.86 21.82
C TYR A 327 9.27 7.20 21.16
N PRO A 328 10.31 7.26 20.30
CA PRO A 328 10.86 8.54 19.84
C PRO A 328 10.02 9.24 18.77
N ASN A 329 8.99 8.60 18.24
CA ASN A 329 8.18 9.18 17.18
C ASN A 329 6.86 9.70 17.75
N PHE A 330 6.50 10.90 17.34
CA PHE A 330 5.15 11.46 17.46
C PHE A 330 4.38 11.15 16.19
N CYS A 331 3.21 10.58 16.34
CA CYS A 331 2.36 10.16 15.23
C CYS A 331 0.94 10.65 15.42
N THR A 332 0.35 11.22 14.38
CA THR A 332 -1.08 11.58 14.32
C THR A 332 -1.59 11.53 12.90
N THR A 333 -2.89 11.37 12.76
CA THR A 333 -3.60 11.57 11.48
C THR A 333 -4.33 12.89 11.56
N LEU A 334 -4.22 13.71 10.52
CA LEU A 334 -4.94 14.98 10.46
C LEU A 334 -5.41 15.30 9.05
N ARG A 335 -6.42 16.18 8.98
CA ARG A 335 -6.91 16.82 7.78
C ARG A 335 -7.00 18.30 8.03
N ALA A 336 -6.41 19.12 7.18
CA ALA A 336 -6.60 20.57 7.17
C ALA A 336 -7.34 20.95 5.90
N SER A 337 -8.37 21.79 6.02
CA SER A 337 -9.21 22.23 4.91
C SER A 337 -9.31 23.73 4.83
N GLY A 338 -9.71 24.25 3.67
CA GLY A 338 -9.98 25.66 3.47
C GLY A 338 -8.77 26.54 3.18
N ALA A 339 -7.66 25.98 2.70
CA ALA A 339 -6.55 26.76 2.17
C ALA A 339 -6.78 27.06 0.68
N GLN A 340 -6.69 28.33 0.28
CA GLN A 340 -7.04 28.80 -1.08
C GLN A 340 -6.16 28.18 -2.18
N ASN A 341 -4.89 27.89 -1.90
CA ASN A 341 -3.96 27.32 -2.89
C ASN A 341 -3.89 25.78 -2.86
N GLY A 342 -4.80 25.12 -2.14
CA GLY A 342 -4.83 23.65 -2.05
C GLY A 342 -3.74 23.01 -1.19
N TYR A 343 -2.90 23.77 -0.51
CA TYR A 343 -1.82 23.26 0.35
C TYR A 343 -1.79 23.94 1.71
N VAL A 344 -1.40 23.17 2.73
CA VAL A 344 -1.28 23.63 4.12
C VAL A 344 0.09 23.27 4.67
N GLN A 345 0.72 24.20 5.36
CA GLN A 345 1.89 23.89 6.16
C GLN A 345 1.46 23.45 7.56
N ILE A 346 1.77 22.22 7.92
CA ILE A 346 1.59 21.70 9.28
C ILE A 346 2.89 21.89 10.04
N LYS A 347 2.83 22.61 11.15
CA LYS A 347 3.95 22.81 12.08
C LYS A 347 3.74 22.04 13.38
N LEU A 348 4.76 21.33 13.81
CA LEU A 348 4.81 20.64 15.09
C LEU A 348 5.88 21.28 15.96
N ARG A 349 5.52 21.65 17.20
CA ARG A 349 6.46 22.15 18.20
C ARG A 349 6.41 21.31 19.45
N PHE A 350 7.57 20.94 19.95
CA PHE A 350 7.77 20.22 21.20
C PHE A 350 8.64 21.07 22.12
N TYR A 351 8.19 21.24 23.36
CA TYR A 351 8.87 22.08 24.33
C TYR A 351 9.41 21.26 25.50
N SER A 352 10.63 21.56 25.91
CA SER A 352 11.24 21.06 27.14
C SER A 352 11.89 22.23 27.86
N GLY A 353 11.15 22.87 28.80
CA GLY A 353 11.53 24.18 29.35
C GLY A 353 11.68 25.23 28.24
N LYS A 354 12.85 25.87 28.16
CA LYS A 354 13.17 26.85 27.11
C LYS A 354 13.57 26.24 25.77
N HIS A 355 13.77 24.93 25.71
CA HIS A 355 14.22 24.25 24.48
C HIS A 355 13.04 23.84 23.63
N ILE A 356 13.11 24.13 22.33
CA ILE A 356 12.07 23.86 21.36
C ILE A 356 12.63 22.97 20.25
N PHE A 357 11.88 21.92 19.90
CA PHE A 357 12.05 21.21 18.63
C PHE A 357 10.88 21.58 17.74
N GLU A 358 11.17 22.09 16.57
CA GLU A 358 10.16 22.42 15.55
C GLU A 358 10.42 21.65 14.27
N CYS A 359 9.36 21.17 13.65
CA CYS A 359 9.38 20.70 12.27
C CYS A 359 8.12 21.14 11.55
N ALA A 360 8.22 21.31 10.24
CA ALA A 360 7.11 21.68 9.38
C ALA A 360 7.05 20.76 8.15
N ARG A 361 5.83 20.54 7.66
CA ARG A 361 5.58 19.81 6.40
C ARG A 361 4.45 20.49 5.64
N ILE A 362 4.60 20.58 4.32
CA ILE A 362 3.53 20.98 3.42
C ILE A 362 2.74 19.72 3.06
N VAL A 363 1.42 19.80 3.20
CA VAL A 363 0.49 18.71 2.92
C VAL A 363 -0.64 19.23 2.03
N PRO A 364 -1.26 18.37 1.19
CA PRO A 364 -2.45 18.77 0.45
C PRO A 364 -3.58 19.17 1.40
N ALA A 365 -4.27 20.26 1.09
CA ALA A 365 -5.51 20.62 1.76
C ALA A 365 -6.60 19.60 1.41
N ASP A 366 -7.59 19.49 2.30
CA ASP A 366 -8.77 18.62 2.14
C ASP A 366 -8.49 17.11 2.08
N GLN A 367 -7.24 16.71 2.27
CA GLN A 367 -6.84 15.31 2.37
C GLN A 367 -6.47 14.93 3.79
N THR A 368 -6.81 13.68 4.16
CA THR A 368 -6.36 13.09 5.42
C THR A 368 -4.93 12.61 5.26
N VAL A 369 -4.03 13.18 6.05
CA VAL A 369 -2.60 12.85 6.02
C VAL A 369 -2.14 12.28 7.36
N ARG A 370 -1.09 11.49 7.32
CA ARG A 370 -0.42 10.97 8.49
C ARG A 370 0.88 11.69 8.69
N LEU A 371 1.07 12.14 9.91
CA LEU A 371 2.32 12.74 10.34
C LEU A 371 3.05 11.81 11.28
N LYS A 372 4.29 11.49 10.93
CA LYS A 372 5.26 10.86 11.82
C LYS A 372 6.47 11.78 11.90
N THR A 373 6.83 12.17 13.14
CA THR A 373 7.99 13.02 13.41
C THR A 373 8.85 12.34 14.46
N SER A 374 10.12 12.14 14.13
CA SER A 374 11.07 11.52 15.06
C SER A 374 11.78 12.58 15.89
N LEU A 375 11.74 12.40 17.21
CA LEU A 375 12.49 13.17 18.19
C LEU A 375 13.77 12.42 18.63
N ALA A 376 14.14 11.31 17.98
CA ALA A 376 15.25 10.46 18.40
C ALA A 376 16.57 11.23 18.59
N LYS A 377 16.84 12.19 17.71
CA LYS A 377 18.06 13.02 17.74
C LYS A 377 17.94 14.26 18.65
N TRP A 378 16.76 14.56 19.20
CA TRP A 378 16.59 15.73 20.06
C TRP A 378 17.03 15.43 21.49
N LYS A 379 18.05 16.13 21.96
CA LYS A 379 18.66 15.95 23.28
C LYS A 379 17.65 16.02 24.43
N TYR A 380 16.65 16.89 24.33
CA TYR A 380 15.70 17.20 25.41
C TYR A 380 14.39 16.36 25.35
N ARG A 381 14.32 15.32 24.49
CA ARG A 381 13.14 14.48 24.29
C ARG A 381 12.63 13.72 25.52
N SER A 382 13.41 13.68 26.60
CA SER A 382 13.03 12.96 27.83
C SER A 382 12.06 13.72 28.73
N LYS A 383 11.93 15.04 28.56
CA LYS A 383 11.12 15.92 29.43
C LYS A 383 10.26 16.88 28.61
N VAL A 384 9.43 16.37 27.69
CA VAL A 384 8.52 17.20 26.90
C VAL A 384 7.39 17.69 27.78
N THR A 385 7.21 19.01 27.88
CA THR A 385 6.22 19.66 28.74
C THR A 385 5.06 20.27 27.99
N LYS A 386 5.20 20.50 26.67
CA LYS A 386 4.14 21.06 25.81
C LYS A 386 4.33 20.57 24.38
N ILE A 387 3.24 20.33 23.68
CA ILE A 387 3.22 20.01 22.26
C ILE A 387 2.19 20.91 21.56
N GLN A 388 2.54 21.37 20.35
CA GLN A 388 1.62 22.12 19.49
C GLN A 388 1.55 21.45 18.11
N VAL A 389 0.34 21.35 17.57
CA VAL A 389 0.03 20.93 16.21
C VAL A 389 -0.71 22.06 15.55
N MET A 390 -0.10 22.67 14.55
CA MET A 390 -0.59 23.93 13.99
C MET A 390 -0.65 23.85 12.45
N ALA A 391 -1.61 24.57 11.88
CA ALA A 391 -1.75 24.76 10.45
C ALA A 391 -1.46 26.22 10.09
N ALA A 392 -0.80 26.44 8.97
CA ALA A 392 -0.56 27.74 8.34
C ALA A 392 -0.79 27.63 6.83
N PRO A 393 -1.23 28.69 6.16
CA PRO A 393 -1.29 28.70 4.71
C PRO A 393 0.14 28.72 4.12
N VAL A 394 0.29 28.27 2.89
CA VAL A 394 1.59 28.18 2.20
C VAL A 394 1.72 29.37 1.25
N ASN A 395 2.90 29.99 1.22
CA ASN A 395 3.31 30.99 0.20
C ASN A 395 2.29 32.10 -0.06
N GLY A 396 1.91 32.84 0.98
CA GLY A 396 1.02 34.00 0.83
C GLY A 396 -0.45 33.65 0.59
N SER A 397 -0.79 32.35 0.55
CA SER A 397 -2.19 31.89 0.51
C SER A 397 -2.95 32.31 1.77
N GLN A 398 -4.26 32.33 1.69
CA GLN A 398 -5.15 32.69 2.78
C GLN A 398 -6.08 31.52 3.15
N TRP A 399 -6.65 31.60 4.33
CA TRP A 399 -7.70 30.70 4.78
C TRP A 399 -9.07 31.18 4.26
N ASN A 400 -9.89 30.22 3.85
CA ASN A 400 -11.32 30.43 3.60
C ASN A 400 -12.10 30.55 4.92
N ALA A 401 -13.32 31.07 4.87
CA ALA A 401 -14.16 31.28 6.05
C ALA A 401 -14.44 30.02 6.88
N ASN A 402 -14.43 28.84 6.24
CA ASN A 402 -14.71 27.55 6.86
C ASN A 402 -13.46 26.67 7.04
N ALA A 403 -12.28 27.28 7.13
CA ALA A 403 -11.05 26.53 7.31
C ALA A 403 -11.07 25.72 8.61
N GLN A 404 -10.68 24.45 8.53
CA GLN A 404 -10.80 23.50 9.60
C GLN A 404 -9.54 22.66 9.74
N LEU A 405 -9.14 22.35 10.98
CA LEU A 405 -8.11 21.35 11.30
C LEU A 405 -8.75 20.24 12.13
N VAL A 406 -8.77 19.06 11.60
CA VAL A 406 -9.22 17.83 12.27
C VAL A 406 -7.98 16.97 12.58
N MET A 407 -7.84 16.53 13.81
CA MET A 407 -6.70 15.74 14.27
C MET A 407 -7.17 14.57 15.13
N ASN A 408 -6.72 13.37 14.84
CA ASN A 408 -6.89 12.24 15.75
C ASN A 408 -5.91 12.34 16.91
N ALA A 409 -6.31 11.79 18.06
CA ALA A 409 -5.47 11.77 19.26
C ALA A 409 -4.07 11.23 18.96
N PRO A 410 -3.01 12.02 19.16
CA PRO A 410 -1.66 11.59 18.86
C PRO A 410 -1.18 10.46 19.77
N VAL A 411 -0.23 9.68 19.25
CA VAL A 411 0.43 8.61 19.98
C VAL A 411 1.96 8.71 19.82
N ARG A 412 2.69 8.06 20.71
CA ARG A 412 4.13 7.85 20.58
C ARG A 412 4.39 6.45 20.04
N SER A 413 5.28 6.29 19.07
CA SER A 413 5.65 4.98 18.50
C SER A 413 7.18 4.77 18.49
N ARG A 414 7.57 3.52 18.31
CA ARG A 414 8.96 3.10 18.04
C ARG A 414 9.39 3.37 16.62
#